data_fc4285a5edd89024e539399cd3d5961e
#
_entry.id   fc4285a5edd89024e539399cd3d5961e
#
_cell.length_a   1.000
_cell.length_b   1.000
_cell.length_c   1.000
_cell.angle_alpha   90.00
_cell.angle_beta   90.00
_cell.angle_gamma   90.00
#
_symmetry.space_group_name_H-M   'P 1'
#
loop_
_entity.id
_entity.type
_entity.pdbx_description
1 polymer ?
#
loop_
_entity_poly.entity_id
_entity_poly.type
_entity_poly.pdbx_seq_one_letter_code
_entity_poly.pdbx_strand_id
1 'polypeptide(L)'
;GEDYYSMPGEMMFMEQSLNHPEEYEFAINVDGAGMQNSTISYSLYECPDQLTEQLENFTTDYSTIKKVEPWPMGDHMLFAGVGIPAVAITSTQIYLLMEAVMHTPKDNLSIVDFQRLEETVIFLNNLTTAQMK
;
A
#
# COMPACT_ATOMS: atom_id res chain seq x y z
N GLY A 1 1.72 -9.50 -12.88
CA GLY A 1 0.87 -9.32 -13.90
C GLY A 1 -0.24 -10.30 -14.19
N GLU A 2 -1.03 -10.68 -13.21
CA GLU A 2 -2.14 -11.59 -13.41
C GLU A 2 -3.45 -10.86 -13.78
N ASP A 3 -3.48 -9.56 -13.62
CA ASP A 3 -4.65 -8.68 -13.75
C ASP A 3 -5.38 -8.79 -15.10
N TYR A 4 -4.69 -9.24 -16.13
CA TYR A 4 -5.27 -9.29 -17.49
C TYR A 4 -5.78 -10.66 -17.94
N TYR A 5 -5.45 -11.76 -17.22
CA TYR A 5 -5.64 -13.11 -17.75
C TYR A 5 -6.39 -14.08 -16.85
N SER A 6 -7.09 -13.68 -15.86
CA SER A 6 -7.55 -14.47 -14.73
C SER A 6 -6.47 -14.53 -13.65
N MET A 7 -6.78 -14.42 -12.42
CA MET A 7 -5.88 -14.32 -11.29
C MET A 7 -5.68 -15.68 -10.59
N PRO A 8 -5.07 -16.70 -11.25
CA PRO A 8 -5.01 -18.04 -10.66
C PRO A 8 -4.16 -18.09 -9.38
N GLY A 9 -3.09 -17.28 -9.31
CA GLY A 9 -2.26 -17.17 -8.11
C GLY A 9 -3.00 -16.52 -6.95
N GLU A 10 -3.70 -15.43 -7.21
CA GLU A 10 -4.53 -14.75 -6.22
C GLU A 10 -5.69 -15.65 -5.74
N MET A 11 -6.36 -16.33 -6.66
CA MET A 11 -7.43 -17.28 -6.31
C MET A 11 -6.91 -18.41 -5.41
N MET A 12 -5.75 -18.99 -5.74
CA MET A 12 -5.12 -20.01 -4.91
C MET A 12 -4.70 -19.46 -3.54
N PHE A 13 -4.14 -18.25 -3.51
CA PHE A 13 -3.78 -17.59 -2.26
C PHE A 13 -5.01 -17.33 -1.38
N MET A 14 -6.08 -16.80 -1.96
CA MET A 14 -7.34 -16.60 -1.24
C MET A 14 -7.89 -17.91 -0.68
N GLU A 15 -7.92 -18.96 -1.48
CA GLU A 15 -8.44 -20.27 -1.09
C GLU A 15 -7.58 -20.93 0.01
N GLN A 16 -6.27 -20.79 -0.04
CA GLN A 16 -5.36 -21.50 0.87
C GLN A 16 -4.96 -20.69 2.10
N SER A 17 -4.91 -19.37 1.98
CA SER A 17 -4.34 -18.50 3.01
C SER A 17 -5.37 -17.58 3.66
N LEU A 18 -6.36 -17.08 2.93
CA LEU A 18 -7.35 -16.15 3.45
C LEU A 18 -8.63 -16.82 4.00
N ASN A 19 -8.66 -18.16 4.07
CA ASN A 19 -9.78 -18.89 4.70
C ASN A 19 -9.85 -18.69 6.23
N HIS A 20 -8.77 -18.17 6.82
CA HIS A 20 -8.65 -17.89 8.25
C HIS A 20 -8.25 -16.43 8.47
N PRO A 21 -9.14 -15.47 8.17
CA PRO A 21 -8.83 -14.05 8.28
C PRO A 21 -8.43 -13.62 9.70
N GLU A 22 -8.89 -14.35 10.71
CA GLU A 22 -8.55 -14.13 12.12
C GLU A 22 -7.07 -14.40 12.48
N GLU A 23 -6.31 -15.02 11.59
CA GLU A 23 -4.87 -15.23 11.77
C GLU A 23 -4.04 -14.01 11.35
N TYR A 24 -4.66 -13.02 10.69
CA TYR A 24 -4.00 -11.81 10.23
C TYR A 24 -4.39 -10.61 11.10
N GLU A 25 -3.44 -9.90 11.64
CA GLU A 25 -3.69 -8.65 12.35
C GLU A 25 -4.05 -7.52 11.37
N PHE A 26 -3.25 -7.38 10.32
CA PHE A 26 -3.49 -6.45 9.21
C PHE A 26 -2.57 -6.78 8.03
N ALA A 27 -2.89 -6.22 6.87
CA ALA A 27 -2.09 -6.33 5.66
C ALA A 27 -1.45 -4.98 5.29
N ILE A 28 -0.26 -5.03 4.70
CA ILE A 28 0.40 -3.85 4.12
C ILE A 28 0.69 -4.14 2.67
N ASN A 29 0.19 -3.28 1.78
CA ASN A 29 0.55 -3.28 0.38
C ASN A 29 1.40 -2.06 0.05
N VAL A 30 2.51 -2.26 -0.64
CA VAL A 30 3.38 -1.19 -1.16
C VAL A 30 3.51 -1.36 -2.64
N ASP A 31 2.88 -0.48 -3.40
CA ASP A 31 2.92 -0.53 -4.85
C ASP A 31 3.01 0.88 -5.43
N GLY A 32 3.93 1.09 -6.40
CA GLY A 32 4.13 2.39 -7.03
C GLY A 32 4.71 3.47 -6.11
N ALA A 33 5.29 3.10 -4.97
CA ALA A 33 6.01 4.03 -4.11
C ALA A 33 7.33 4.49 -4.78
N GLY A 34 7.76 5.73 -4.49
CA GLY A 34 9.03 6.24 -5.00
C GLY A 34 8.97 6.88 -6.40
N MET A 35 7.80 7.21 -6.91
CA MET A 35 7.69 7.95 -8.16
C MET A 35 8.28 9.36 -8.03
N GLN A 36 9.13 9.76 -9.00
CA GLN A 36 9.68 11.11 -9.08
C GLN A 36 8.58 12.18 -9.17
N ASN A 37 8.87 13.35 -8.62
CA ASN A 37 7.95 14.50 -8.58
C ASN A 37 6.61 14.18 -7.89
N SER A 38 6.60 13.17 -7.04
CA SER A 38 5.45 12.75 -6.23
C SER A 38 5.82 12.74 -4.75
N THR A 39 4.82 12.58 -3.91
CA THR A 39 4.97 12.28 -2.48
C THR A 39 4.39 10.90 -2.19
N ILE A 40 4.65 10.37 -1.00
CA ILE A 40 4.08 9.12 -0.55
C ILE A 40 2.61 9.37 -0.15
N SER A 41 1.73 8.47 -0.50
CA SER A 41 0.37 8.44 0.03
C SER A 41 0.06 7.09 0.66
N TYR A 42 -0.82 7.11 1.66
CA TYR A 42 -1.38 5.90 2.23
C TYR A 42 -2.89 6.02 2.39
N SER A 43 -3.56 4.91 2.30
CA SER A 43 -4.99 4.76 2.59
C SER A 43 -5.23 3.60 3.53
N LEU A 44 -6.33 3.67 4.28
CA LEU A 44 -6.68 2.73 5.34
C LEU A 44 -8.00 2.04 4.99
N TYR A 45 -8.04 0.73 5.15
CA TYR A 45 -9.20 -0.12 4.90
C TYR A 45 -9.55 -0.86 6.18
N GLU A 46 -10.69 -0.54 6.78
CA GLU A 46 -11.21 -1.15 8.00
C GLU A 46 -10.20 -1.24 9.16
N CYS A 47 -9.25 -0.29 9.18
CA CYS A 47 -8.24 -0.23 10.22
C CYS A 47 -8.85 0.22 11.55
N PRO A 48 -8.43 -0.39 12.67
CA PRO A 48 -8.84 0.05 14.00
C PRO A 48 -8.47 1.53 14.26
N ASP A 49 -9.29 2.23 15.03
CA ASP A 49 -9.06 3.65 15.37
C ASP A 49 -7.66 3.88 15.95
N GLN A 50 -7.20 2.97 16.80
CA GLN A 50 -5.86 3.07 17.41
C GLN A 50 -4.75 3.09 16.35
N LEU A 51 -4.83 2.22 15.33
CA LEU A 51 -3.85 2.20 14.23
C LEU A 51 -3.95 3.48 13.40
N THR A 52 -5.17 3.93 13.13
CA THR A 52 -5.43 5.16 12.41
C THR A 52 -4.81 6.37 13.11
N GLU A 53 -5.06 6.54 14.39
CA GLU A 53 -4.50 7.63 15.21
C GLU A 53 -2.97 7.58 15.27
N GLN A 54 -2.38 6.38 15.42
CA GLN A 54 -0.93 6.22 15.42
C GLN A 54 -0.29 6.66 14.11
N LEU A 55 -0.88 6.27 12.98
CA LEU A 55 -0.37 6.65 11.66
C LEU A 55 -0.54 8.16 11.39
N GLU A 56 -1.66 8.73 11.76
CA GLU A 56 -1.90 10.17 11.63
C GLU A 56 -0.91 10.97 12.48
N ASN A 57 -0.70 10.58 13.73
CA ASN A 57 0.28 11.22 14.60
C ASN A 57 1.70 11.11 14.04
N PHE A 58 2.10 9.92 13.58
CA PHE A 58 3.41 9.72 12.97
C PHE A 58 3.61 10.60 11.74
N THR A 59 2.61 10.67 10.86
CA THR A 59 2.72 11.40 9.58
C THR A 59 2.58 12.91 9.73
N THR A 60 2.18 13.42 10.90
CA THR A 60 2.08 14.86 11.17
C THR A 60 3.41 15.60 10.94
N ASP A 61 4.52 14.97 11.27
CA ASP A 61 5.87 15.55 11.11
C ASP A 61 6.45 15.35 9.70
N TYR A 62 5.75 14.64 8.81
CA TYR A 62 6.21 14.31 7.46
C TYR A 62 5.35 14.97 6.38
N SER A 63 5.83 16.10 5.84
CA SER A 63 5.12 16.79 4.73
C SER A 63 5.02 15.98 3.45
N THR A 64 5.84 14.94 3.33
CA THR A 64 5.97 14.08 2.16
C THR A 64 5.14 12.80 2.23
N ILE A 65 4.45 12.55 3.36
CA ILE A 65 3.58 11.38 3.55
C ILE A 65 2.16 11.89 3.81
N LYS A 66 1.19 11.46 3.02
CA LYS A 66 -0.18 11.95 3.08
C LYS A 66 -1.19 10.82 3.15
N LYS A 67 -2.13 10.93 4.09
CA LYS A 67 -3.35 10.14 4.04
C LYS A 67 -4.21 10.58 2.86
N VAL A 68 -4.74 9.62 2.11
CA VAL A 68 -5.64 9.84 0.97
C VAL A 68 -6.86 8.95 1.10
N GLU A 69 -7.89 9.24 0.32
CA GLU A 69 -9.07 8.40 0.22
C GLU A 69 -8.70 6.99 -0.29
N PRO A 70 -9.39 5.95 0.19
CA PRO A 70 -9.22 4.60 -0.28
C PRO A 70 -9.37 4.48 -1.81
N TRP A 71 -8.46 3.75 -2.43
CA TRP A 71 -8.51 3.47 -3.86
C TRP A 71 -8.68 1.95 -4.07
N PRO A 72 -9.71 1.54 -4.87
CA PRO A 72 -10.19 0.16 -4.89
C PRO A 72 -9.40 -0.75 -5.84
N MET A 73 -8.10 -0.56 -5.96
CA MET A 73 -7.25 -1.31 -6.88
C MET A 73 -5.92 -1.65 -6.22
N GLY A 74 -5.46 -2.89 -6.41
CA GLY A 74 -4.22 -3.41 -5.83
C GLY A 74 -4.43 -4.58 -4.88
N ASP A 75 -3.35 -5.24 -4.50
CA ASP A 75 -3.36 -6.50 -3.76
C ASP A 75 -3.93 -6.38 -2.33
N HIS A 76 -3.93 -5.18 -1.74
CA HIS A 76 -4.59 -4.92 -0.46
C HIS A 76 -6.08 -5.25 -0.46
N MET A 77 -6.72 -5.20 -1.63
CA MET A 77 -8.15 -5.50 -1.75
C MET A 77 -8.46 -6.98 -1.51
N LEU A 78 -7.51 -7.89 -1.71
CA LEU A 78 -7.68 -9.30 -1.37
C LEU A 78 -7.93 -9.47 0.15
N PHE A 79 -7.22 -8.69 0.95
CA PHE A 79 -7.32 -8.70 2.41
C PHE A 79 -8.55 -7.92 2.89
N ALA A 80 -8.71 -6.70 2.42
CA ALA A 80 -9.86 -5.86 2.79
C ALA A 80 -11.20 -6.52 2.41
N GLY A 81 -11.24 -7.24 1.27
CA GLY A 81 -12.44 -7.96 0.81
C GLY A 81 -12.91 -9.10 1.72
N VAL A 82 -12.05 -9.59 2.60
CA VAL A 82 -12.38 -10.62 3.61
C VAL A 82 -12.38 -10.07 5.04
N GLY A 83 -12.35 -8.74 5.19
CA GLY A 83 -12.44 -8.05 6.48
C GLY A 83 -11.13 -7.98 7.26
N ILE A 84 -9.98 -8.23 6.62
CA ILE A 84 -8.67 -8.01 7.22
C ILE A 84 -8.33 -6.53 7.05
N PRO A 85 -8.00 -5.78 8.13
CA PRO A 85 -7.56 -4.41 8.02
C PRO A 85 -6.37 -4.27 7.07
N ALA A 86 -6.34 -3.25 6.21
CA ALA A 86 -5.25 -3.09 5.28
C ALA A 86 -4.77 -1.65 5.17
N VAL A 87 -3.46 -1.49 5.01
CA VAL A 87 -2.79 -0.22 4.72
C VAL A 87 -2.19 -0.30 3.32
N ALA A 88 -2.67 0.52 2.41
CA ALA A 88 -2.10 0.62 1.07
C ALA A 88 -1.21 1.86 0.96
N ILE A 89 0.02 1.68 0.50
CA ILE A 89 1.04 2.72 0.37
C ILE A 89 1.43 2.82 -1.10
N THR A 90 1.38 4.04 -1.63
CA THR A 90 1.70 4.32 -3.03
C THR A 90 2.21 5.75 -3.20
N SER A 91 2.38 6.22 -4.42
CA SER A 91 2.62 7.64 -4.68
C SER A 91 1.31 8.42 -4.81
N THR A 92 1.33 9.71 -4.46
CA THR A 92 0.15 10.58 -4.61
C THR A 92 -0.31 10.75 -6.06
N GLN A 93 0.50 10.34 -7.02
CA GLN A 93 0.18 10.36 -8.45
C GLN A 93 -0.12 8.97 -9.01
N ILE A 94 -0.69 8.09 -8.19
CA ILE A 94 -0.97 6.69 -8.60
C ILE A 94 -1.75 6.59 -9.91
N TYR A 95 -2.73 7.43 -10.14
CA TYR A 95 -3.53 7.40 -11.38
C TYR A 95 -2.70 7.74 -12.61
N LEU A 96 -1.79 8.73 -12.51
CA LEU A 96 -0.85 9.02 -13.60
C LEU A 96 0.11 7.85 -13.82
N LEU A 97 0.58 7.23 -12.75
CA LEU A 97 1.45 6.06 -12.82
C LEU A 97 0.75 4.92 -13.57
N MET A 98 -0.48 4.62 -13.20
CA MET A 98 -1.28 3.56 -13.82
C MET A 98 -1.61 3.81 -15.30
N GLU A 99 -1.97 5.05 -15.65
CA GLU A 99 -2.39 5.37 -17.00
C GLU A 99 -1.24 5.50 -18.00
N ALA A 100 -0.08 6.00 -17.56
CA ALA A 100 0.98 6.45 -18.45
C ALA A 100 2.30 5.69 -18.33
N VAL A 101 2.50 4.93 -17.27
CA VAL A 101 3.81 4.38 -16.90
C VAL A 101 3.75 2.87 -16.67
N MET A 102 2.91 2.39 -15.76
CA MET A 102 2.84 0.98 -15.38
C MET A 102 2.68 0.07 -16.58
N HIS A 103 3.39 -1.06 -16.58
CA HIS A 103 3.37 -2.06 -17.64
C HIS A 103 3.84 -1.54 -19.01
N THR A 104 4.61 -0.46 -19.02
CA THR A 104 5.19 0.12 -20.25
C THR A 104 6.72 0.24 -20.14
N PRO A 105 7.47 0.48 -21.23
CA PRO A 105 8.92 0.74 -21.15
C PRO A 105 9.29 2.01 -20.37
N LYS A 106 8.32 2.85 -20.01
CA LYS A 106 8.54 4.03 -19.15
C LYS A 106 8.69 3.63 -17.67
N ASP A 107 8.22 2.45 -17.30
CA ASP A 107 8.39 1.90 -15.98
C ASP A 107 9.81 1.34 -15.83
N ASN A 108 10.71 2.20 -15.44
CA ASN A 108 12.12 1.90 -15.29
C ASN A 108 12.76 2.80 -14.22
N LEU A 109 14.00 2.53 -13.86
CA LEU A 109 14.70 3.22 -12.78
C LEU A 109 14.83 4.74 -12.97
N SER A 110 14.65 5.28 -14.17
CA SER A 110 14.77 6.73 -14.39
C SER A 110 13.62 7.54 -13.78
N ILE A 111 12.52 6.89 -13.43
CA ILE A 111 11.37 7.55 -12.78
C ILE A 111 11.36 7.35 -11.25
N VAL A 112 12.36 6.66 -10.70
CA VAL A 112 12.42 6.33 -9.27
C VAL A 112 13.18 7.41 -8.50
N ASP A 113 12.57 7.92 -7.46
CA ASP A 113 13.17 8.77 -6.44
C ASP A 113 13.56 7.91 -5.23
N PHE A 114 14.85 7.66 -5.07
CA PHE A 114 15.37 6.83 -3.98
C PHE A 114 15.14 7.44 -2.60
N GLN A 115 15.06 8.77 -2.49
CA GLN A 115 14.72 9.42 -1.23
C GLN A 115 13.28 9.07 -0.81
N ARG A 116 12.35 9.02 -1.76
CA ARG A 116 10.96 8.59 -1.49
C ARG A 116 10.89 7.14 -1.05
N LEU A 117 11.72 6.26 -1.64
CA LEU A 117 11.81 4.87 -1.18
C LEU A 117 12.37 4.77 0.23
N GLU A 118 13.40 5.55 0.57
CA GLU A 118 13.92 5.61 1.95
C GLU A 118 12.86 6.06 2.94
N GLU A 119 12.11 7.12 2.62
CA GLU A 119 10.99 7.58 3.45
C GLU A 119 9.90 6.51 3.60
N THR A 120 9.62 5.76 2.53
CA THR A 120 8.69 4.63 2.58
C THR A 120 9.17 3.54 3.54
N VAL A 121 10.46 3.20 3.53
CA VAL A 121 11.05 2.24 4.47
C VAL A 121 10.94 2.73 5.92
N ILE A 122 11.20 4.02 6.17
CA ILE A 122 11.04 4.61 7.50
C ILE A 122 9.58 4.52 7.96
N PHE A 123 8.64 4.84 7.07
CA PHE A 123 7.21 4.73 7.36
C PHE A 123 6.80 3.29 7.69
N LEU A 124 7.21 2.31 6.88
CA LEU A 124 6.96 0.89 7.12
C LEU A 124 7.53 0.41 8.46
N ASN A 125 8.74 0.81 8.79
CA ASN A 125 9.36 0.44 10.06
C ASN A 125 8.57 0.98 11.26
N ASN A 126 8.08 2.21 11.18
CA ASN A 126 7.25 2.78 12.24
C ASN A 126 5.89 2.09 12.34
N LEU A 127 5.26 1.80 11.20
CA LEU A 127 3.99 1.08 11.13
C LEU A 127 4.08 -0.30 11.79
N THR A 128 5.08 -1.10 11.44
CA THR A 128 5.26 -2.45 11.99
C THR A 128 5.70 -2.43 13.46
N THR A 129 6.54 -1.49 13.87
CA THR A 129 7.02 -1.39 15.26
C THR A 129 5.91 -0.90 16.20
N ALA A 130 5.01 -0.07 15.74
CA ALA A 130 3.88 0.42 16.52
C ALA A 130 2.89 -0.71 16.90
N GLN A 131 2.74 -1.70 16.04
CA GLN A 131 1.84 -2.84 16.26
C GLN A 131 2.42 -3.94 17.18
N MET A 132 3.73 -3.95 17.40
CA MET A 132 4.41 -4.94 18.24
C MET A 132 4.39 -4.58 19.75
N LYS A 133 3.70 -3.54 20.15
CA LYS A 133 3.55 -3.07 21.54
C LYS A 133 2.14 -3.23 22.05
#